data_a071a62f88a6f0f72015eb405aff0c68
#
_entry.id   a071a62f88a6f0f72015eb405aff0c68
#
_cell.length_a   1.000
_cell.length_b   1.000
_cell.length_c   1.000
_cell.angle_alpha   90.00
_cell.angle_beta   90.00
_cell.angle_gamma   90.00
#
_symmetry.space_group_name_H-M   'P 1'
#
loop_
_entity.id
_entity.type
_entity.pdbx_description
1 polymer ?
#
loop_
_entity_poly.entity_id
_entity_poly.type
_entity_poly.pdbx_seq_one_letter_code
_entity_poly.pdbx_strand_id
1 'polypeptide(L)'
;MLIEGIFAAITTPFYPDERVYYRKLEANVARYSRSLLSGLIVLGSTGEAAELDDTETREVFRVAADAAAAEKVLVAGIGRESVRATIALAEAAAEARYDAVLVRTPTYYAPSMTPQAVATYYRSVADRSPLPVILYNIPRFVPYKIPVEMVAELAHHPNIIGIKDSSGDFNNLTALIATTQNAPRRTVTVTPVFEAVTARMLKPTAAQPDQATFVAASDLAGGTAVAAAPPAPALKTRTREVGFQVLTGSAAITLAALEAGAAGAILGFAACAPQACQEIYFAWKDHDQKLAADKQQRILAASQRIVNELGINGVKYACDFNGYYGGYARRPLLPLVASQKQEIESLLANIRN
;
A
#
# COMPACT_ATOMS: atom_id res chain seq x y z
N MET A 1 -6.14 11.84 3.73
CA MET A 1 -6.34 10.41 3.40
C MET A 1 -6.27 9.58 4.68
N LEU A 2 -7.19 8.66 4.88
CA LEU A 2 -7.14 7.65 5.93
C LEU A 2 -6.38 6.42 5.42
N ILE A 3 -5.40 5.96 6.19
CA ILE A 3 -4.60 4.74 5.92
C ILE A 3 -4.69 3.78 7.11
N GLU A 4 -5.86 3.21 7.32
CA GLU A 4 -6.19 2.34 8.47
C GLU A 4 -6.44 0.89 7.99
N GLY A 5 -6.02 -0.11 8.78
CA GLY A 5 -6.20 -1.53 8.46
C GLY A 5 -4.99 -2.21 7.84
N ILE A 6 -5.21 -3.29 7.10
CA ILE A 6 -4.14 -4.10 6.50
C ILE A 6 -3.99 -3.80 5.01
N PHE A 7 -2.75 -3.53 4.61
CA PHE A 7 -2.36 -3.28 3.22
C PHE A 7 -1.37 -4.36 2.76
N ALA A 8 -1.54 -4.86 1.54
CA ALA A 8 -0.55 -5.73 0.93
C ALA A 8 0.51 -4.91 0.17
N ALA A 9 1.78 -5.14 0.48
CA ALA A 9 2.87 -4.69 -0.38
C ALA A 9 3.05 -5.75 -1.48
N ILE A 10 2.45 -5.52 -2.64
CA ILE A 10 2.34 -6.50 -3.72
C ILE A 10 3.64 -6.67 -4.49
N THR A 11 3.83 -7.86 -5.07
CA THR A 11 4.94 -8.18 -5.96
C THR A 11 4.70 -7.65 -7.37
N THR A 12 5.77 -7.41 -8.12
CA THR A 12 5.71 -7.15 -9.56
C THR A 12 6.04 -8.45 -10.32
N PRO A 13 5.10 -9.02 -11.08
CA PRO A 13 5.35 -10.20 -11.88
C PRO A 13 6.32 -9.92 -13.04
N PHE A 14 7.28 -10.80 -13.25
CA PHE A 14 8.16 -10.76 -14.43
C PHE A 14 8.07 -12.05 -15.24
N TYR A 15 8.34 -11.94 -16.55
CA TYR A 15 8.63 -13.08 -17.40
C TYR A 15 10.04 -13.64 -17.10
N PRO A 16 10.38 -14.85 -17.60
CA PRO A 16 11.74 -15.40 -17.49
C PRO A 16 12.83 -14.54 -18.15
N ASP A 17 12.45 -13.71 -19.13
CA ASP A 17 13.31 -12.74 -19.82
C ASP A 17 13.36 -11.36 -19.13
N GLU A 18 12.83 -11.27 -17.90
CA GLU A 18 12.86 -10.11 -17.02
C GLU A 18 11.94 -8.94 -17.42
N ARG A 19 11.19 -9.06 -18.52
CA ARG A 19 10.15 -8.06 -18.83
C ARG A 19 9.02 -8.11 -17.80
N VAL A 20 8.41 -6.97 -17.48
CA VAL A 20 7.24 -6.91 -16.61
C VAL A 20 6.06 -7.66 -17.24
N TYR A 21 5.42 -8.54 -16.47
CA TYR A 21 4.26 -9.29 -16.90
C TYR A 21 2.96 -8.58 -16.50
N TYR A 22 2.63 -7.51 -17.21
CA TYR A 22 1.50 -6.63 -16.90
C TYR A 22 0.16 -7.36 -16.76
N ARG A 23 -0.14 -8.34 -17.61
CA ARG A 23 -1.40 -9.12 -17.51
C ARG A 23 -1.52 -9.92 -16.21
N LYS A 24 -0.40 -10.38 -15.66
CA LYS A 24 -0.39 -11.07 -14.37
C LYS A 24 -0.45 -10.09 -13.21
N LEU A 25 0.14 -8.91 -13.34
CA LEU A 25 -0.04 -7.81 -12.40
C LEU A 25 -1.52 -7.41 -12.32
N GLU A 26 -2.17 -7.18 -13.46
CA GLU A 26 -3.59 -6.89 -13.57
C GLU A 26 -4.45 -7.95 -12.86
N ALA A 27 -4.22 -9.24 -13.18
CA ALA A 27 -4.94 -10.35 -12.57
C ALA A 27 -4.75 -10.43 -11.05
N ASN A 28 -3.52 -10.20 -10.56
CA ASN A 28 -3.23 -10.16 -9.12
C ASN A 28 -3.97 -9.00 -8.44
N VAL A 29 -3.89 -7.79 -9.00
CA VAL A 29 -4.55 -6.61 -8.44
C VAL A 29 -6.07 -6.79 -8.41
N ALA A 30 -6.68 -7.31 -9.48
CA ALA A 30 -8.09 -7.65 -9.51
C ALA A 30 -8.47 -8.70 -8.44
N ARG A 31 -7.59 -9.66 -8.15
CA ARG A 31 -7.81 -10.64 -7.09
C ARG A 31 -7.69 -10.02 -5.69
N TYR A 32 -6.65 -9.20 -5.43
CA TYR A 32 -6.53 -8.45 -4.17
C TYR A 32 -7.73 -7.53 -3.94
N SER A 33 -8.28 -6.94 -4.99
CA SER A 33 -9.45 -6.08 -4.91
C SER A 33 -10.70 -6.77 -4.36
N ARG A 34 -10.81 -8.09 -4.54
CA ARG A 34 -11.90 -8.90 -3.97
C ARG A 34 -11.66 -9.33 -2.51
N SER A 35 -10.46 -9.10 -2.00
CA SER A 35 -10.14 -9.40 -0.59
C SER A 35 -10.60 -8.26 0.33
N LEU A 36 -10.55 -8.51 1.64
CA LEU A 36 -10.91 -7.51 2.66
C LEU A 36 -9.76 -6.52 2.98
N LEU A 37 -8.65 -6.53 2.23
CA LEU A 37 -7.55 -5.58 2.40
C LEU A 37 -8.05 -4.13 2.27
N SER A 38 -7.53 -3.24 3.10
CA SER A 38 -7.82 -1.80 3.00
C SER A 38 -7.23 -1.16 1.74
N GLY A 39 -6.12 -1.71 1.25
CA GLY A 39 -5.47 -1.21 0.05
C GLY A 39 -4.20 -1.96 -0.34
N LEU A 40 -3.53 -1.44 -1.35
CA LEU A 40 -2.34 -2.04 -1.95
C LEU A 40 -1.19 -1.04 -2.00
N ILE A 41 0.02 -1.51 -1.71
CA ILE A 41 1.24 -0.77 -1.96
C ILE A 41 1.87 -1.32 -3.23
N VAL A 42 1.91 -0.51 -4.26
CA VAL A 42 2.50 -0.83 -5.56
C VAL A 42 3.92 -0.28 -5.61
N LEU A 43 4.87 -1.09 -6.04
CA LEU A 43 6.29 -0.72 -6.10
C LEU A 43 6.88 -0.25 -4.77
N GLY A 44 6.48 -0.90 -3.65
CA GLY A 44 7.31 -0.96 -2.46
C GLY A 44 8.53 -1.87 -2.69
N SER A 45 9.31 -2.16 -1.63
CA SER A 45 10.47 -3.08 -1.74
C SER A 45 10.05 -4.48 -2.20
N THR A 46 8.90 -4.98 -1.76
CA THR A 46 8.34 -6.27 -2.23
C THR A 46 8.00 -6.24 -3.72
N GLY A 47 7.70 -5.08 -4.27
CA GLY A 47 7.42 -4.87 -5.69
C GLY A 47 8.66 -4.65 -6.54
N GLU A 48 9.86 -4.84 -5.98
CA GLU A 48 11.14 -4.71 -6.69
C GLU A 48 11.36 -3.33 -7.34
N ALA A 49 10.88 -2.26 -6.68
CA ALA A 49 10.91 -0.89 -7.22
C ALA A 49 12.31 -0.38 -7.60
N ALA A 50 13.37 -0.94 -7.02
CA ALA A 50 14.76 -0.61 -7.33
C ALA A 50 15.24 -1.23 -8.65
N GLU A 51 14.55 -2.27 -9.14
CA GLU A 51 14.89 -3.05 -10.32
C GLU A 51 14.14 -2.59 -11.59
N LEU A 52 13.21 -1.64 -11.47
CA LEU A 52 12.44 -1.10 -12.59
C LEU A 52 12.98 0.26 -13.04
N ASP A 53 13.00 0.46 -14.35
CA ASP A 53 13.19 1.80 -14.90
C ASP A 53 11.94 2.68 -14.73
N ASP A 54 12.07 3.98 -15.04
CA ASP A 54 10.98 4.92 -14.83
C ASP A 54 9.82 4.71 -15.81
N THR A 55 10.05 4.13 -16.99
CA THR A 55 9.01 3.80 -17.97
C THR A 55 8.17 2.64 -17.47
N GLU A 56 8.82 1.56 -17.04
CA GLU A 56 8.17 0.41 -16.43
C GLU A 56 7.42 0.80 -15.17
N THR A 57 8.02 1.65 -14.32
CA THR A 57 7.40 2.17 -13.10
C THR A 57 6.07 2.86 -13.39
N ARG A 58 6.02 3.76 -14.38
CA ARG A 58 4.80 4.46 -14.79
C ARG A 58 3.74 3.51 -15.33
N GLU A 59 4.14 2.55 -16.14
CA GLU A 59 3.20 1.57 -16.70
C GLU A 59 2.65 0.62 -15.63
N VAL A 60 3.48 0.20 -14.65
CA VAL A 60 3.01 -0.57 -13.47
C VAL A 60 1.99 0.22 -12.67
N PHE A 61 2.20 1.53 -12.45
CA PHE A 61 1.23 2.39 -11.78
C PHE A 61 -0.10 2.41 -12.54
N ARG A 62 -0.06 2.62 -13.84
CA ARG A 62 -1.26 2.67 -14.68
C ARG A 62 -2.02 1.36 -14.63
N VAL A 63 -1.36 0.24 -14.91
CA VAL A 63 -2.00 -1.10 -14.94
C VAL A 63 -2.60 -1.47 -13.58
N ALA A 64 -1.89 -1.20 -12.49
CA ALA A 64 -2.40 -1.49 -11.16
C ALA A 64 -3.62 -0.62 -10.81
N ALA A 65 -3.60 0.66 -11.16
CA ALA A 65 -4.72 1.57 -10.90
C ALA A 65 -5.97 1.22 -11.71
N ASP A 66 -5.79 0.82 -12.98
CA ASP A 66 -6.89 0.41 -13.86
C ASP A 66 -7.56 -0.89 -13.36
N ALA A 67 -6.79 -1.81 -12.79
CA ALA A 67 -7.27 -3.10 -12.28
C ALA A 67 -7.82 -3.05 -10.85
N ALA A 68 -7.48 -2.02 -10.09
CA ALA A 68 -7.89 -1.92 -8.69
C ALA A 68 -9.35 -1.47 -8.54
N ALA A 69 -10.09 -2.15 -7.66
CA ALA A 69 -11.41 -1.70 -7.28
C ALA A 69 -11.35 -0.30 -6.64
N ALA A 70 -12.37 0.50 -6.90
CA ALA A 70 -12.37 1.92 -6.54
C ALA A 70 -12.20 2.16 -5.03
N GLU A 71 -12.73 1.28 -4.19
CA GLU A 71 -12.65 1.38 -2.73
C GLU A 71 -11.28 0.99 -2.14
N LYS A 72 -10.39 0.39 -2.91
CA LYS A 72 -9.04 0.03 -2.40
C LYS A 72 -8.11 1.23 -2.42
N VAL A 73 -7.57 1.60 -1.27
CA VAL A 73 -6.54 2.64 -1.22
C VAL A 73 -5.29 2.18 -1.97
N LEU A 74 -4.82 2.98 -2.94
CA LEU A 74 -3.59 2.72 -3.66
C LEU A 74 -2.47 3.66 -3.19
N VAL A 75 -1.35 3.07 -2.80
CA VAL A 75 -0.14 3.79 -2.40
C VAL A 75 0.99 3.44 -3.34
N ALA A 76 1.61 4.44 -3.97
CA ALA A 76 2.73 4.26 -4.88
C ALA A 76 4.07 4.38 -4.16
N GLY A 77 4.94 3.39 -4.31
CA GLY A 77 6.34 3.50 -3.91
C GLY A 77 7.13 4.32 -4.92
N ILE A 78 7.57 5.51 -4.53
CA ILE A 78 8.19 6.48 -5.44
C ILE A 78 9.62 6.89 -5.07
N GLY A 79 10.17 6.40 -3.95
CA GLY A 79 11.49 6.82 -3.47
C GLY A 79 12.58 6.62 -4.52
N ARG A 80 13.30 7.70 -4.86
CA ARG A 80 14.47 7.74 -5.73
C ARG A 80 15.60 8.46 -5.01
N GLU A 81 16.78 8.46 -5.61
CA GLU A 81 17.99 9.06 -5.02
C GLU A 81 17.98 10.59 -5.03
N SER A 82 17.13 11.22 -5.83
CA SER A 82 16.97 12.66 -5.87
C SER A 82 15.54 13.13 -5.67
N VAL A 83 15.35 14.30 -5.09
CA VAL A 83 14.03 14.95 -4.95
C VAL A 83 13.35 15.07 -6.32
N ARG A 84 14.09 15.50 -7.36
CA ARG A 84 13.54 15.68 -8.72
C ARG A 84 12.93 14.38 -9.27
N ALA A 85 13.66 13.27 -9.21
CA ALA A 85 13.19 11.99 -9.71
C ALA A 85 12.00 11.45 -8.88
N THR A 86 12.04 11.65 -7.55
CA THR A 86 10.95 11.28 -6.66
C THR A 86 9.66 12.05 -6.99
N ILE A 87 9.75 13.36 -7.24
CA ILE A 87 8.60 14.18 -7.62
C ILE A 87 8.02 13.77 -8.97
N ALA A 88 8.86 13.49 -9.97
CA ALA A 88 8.38 13.02 -11.28
C ALA A 88 7.54 11.73 -11.19
N LEU A 89 7.85 10.85 -10.21
CA LEU A 89 7.04 9.66 -9.94
C LEU A 89 5.81 9.97 -9.07
N ALA A 90 5.87 10.97 -8.19
CA ALA A 90 4.68 11.43 -7.46
C ALA A 90 3.62 11.99 -8.41
N GLU A 91 4.05 12.77 -9.40
CA GLU A 91 3.19 13.31 -10.47
C GLU A 91 2.56 12.17 -11.30
N ALA A 92 3.36 11.18 -11.72
CA ALA A 92 2.86 10.02 -12.45
C ALA A 92 1.87 9.17 -11.61
N ALA A 93 2.11 9.02 -10.32
CA ALA A 93 1.18 8.36 -9.42
C ALA A 93 -0.15 9.14 -9.29
N ALA A 94 -0.08 10.47 -9.22
CA ALA A 94 -1.29 11.31 -9.19
C ALA A 94 -2.09 11.23 -10.50
N GLU A 95 -1.42 11.26 -11.65
CA GLU A 95 -2.05 11.04 -12.96
C GLU A 95 -2.76 9.68 -13.04
N ALA A 96 -2.14 8.63 -12.47
CA ALA A 96 -2.71 7.30 -12.36
C ALA A 96 -3.74 7.17 -11.21
N ARG A 97 -4.08 8.27 -10.50
CA ARG A 97 -5.09 8.33 -9.42
C ARG A 97 -4.77 7.46 -8.22
N TYR A 98 -3.53 7.45 -7.80
CA TYR A 98 -3.15 6.94 -6.50
C TYR A 98 -3.62 7.87 -5.39
N ASP A 99 -3.73 7.35 -4.19
CA ASP A 99 -4.28 8.06 -3.03
C ASP A 99 -3.19 8.64 -2.12
N ALA A 100 -2.00 8.05 -2.13
CA ALA A 100 -0.83 8.49 -1.40
C ALA A 100 0.46 7.93 -2.02
N VAL A 101 1.59 8.42 -1.56
CA VAL A 101 2.91 7.95 -1.98
C VAL A 101 3.74 7.48 -0.77
N LEU A 102 4.51 6.41 -0.97
CA LEU A 102 5.43 5.85 0.01
C LEU A 102 6.87 6.21 -0.39
N VAL A 103 7.58 6.93 0.48
CA VAL A 103 8.89 7.51 0.18
C VAL A 103 9.94 6.95 1.12
N ARG A 104 10.91 6.19 0.58
CA ARG A 104 12.11 5.74 1.30
C ARG A 104 13.20 6.81 1.29
N THR A 105 14.10 6.76 2.24
CA THR A 105 15.33 7.56 2.24
C THR A 105 16.23 7.19 1.05
N PRO A 106 16.94 8.14 0.40
CA PRO A 106 18.00 7.85 -0.58
C PRO A 106 19.09 6.94 0.03
N THR A 107 19.71 6.10 -0.80
CA THR A 107 20.64 5.04 -0.33
C THR A 107 22.04 5.13 -0.86
N TYR A 108 22.22 5.58 -2.12
CA TYR A 108 23.50 5.47 -2.80
C TYR A 108 24.61 6.31 -2.14
N TYR A 109 24.30 7.55 -1.77
CA TYR A 109 25.23 8.41 -1.06
C TYR A 109 25.04 8.33 0.46
N ALA A 110 24.92 7.12 1.01
CA ALA A 110 24.63 6.90 2.44
C ALA A 110 25.51 7.70 3.41
N PRO A 111 26.85 7.85 3.21
CA PRO A 111 27.68 8.68 4.09
C PRO A 111 27.30 10.16 4.10
N SER A 112 26.65 10.66 3.04
CA SER A 112 26.20 12.05 2.92
C SER A 112 24.77 12.25 3.41
N MET A 113 24.06 11.17 3.76
CA MET A 113 22.68 11.22 4.28
C MET A 113 22.71 11.59 5.77
N THR A 114 23.18 12.80 6.07
CA THR A 114 23.09 13.37 7.42
C THR A 114 21.63 13.57 7.82
N PRO A 115 21.30 13.68 9.11
CA PRO A 115 19.93 14.00 9.56
C PRO A 115 19.33 15.21 8.84
N GLN A 116 20.13 16.26 8.65
CA GLN A 116 19.73 17.47 7.93
C GLN A 116 19.40 17.18 6.45
N ALA A 117 20.23 16.38 5.77
CA ALA A 117 20.02 16.03 4.36
C ALA A 117 18.73 15.21 4.20
N VAL A 118 18.49 14.23 5.09
CA VAL A 118 17.29 13.39 5.07
C VAL A 118 16.03 14.21 5.39
N ALA A 119 16.06 15.07 6.38
CA ALA A 119 14.94 15.96 6.69
C ALA A 119 14.63 16.91 5.52
N THR A 120 15.69 17.48 4.89
CA THR A 120 15.54 18.32 3.69
C THR A 120 14.92 17.55 2.53
N TYR A 121 15.35 16.30 2.30
CA TYR A 121 14.76 15.44 1.27
C TYR A 121 13.26 15.25 1.48
N TYR A 122 12.84 14.83 2.68
CA TYR A 122 11.43 14.58 2.97
C TYR A 122 10.57 15.84 2.91
N ARG A 123 11.04 16.97 3.44
CA ARG A 123 10.33 18.25 3.33
C ARG A 123 10.17 18.68 1.87
N SER A 124 11.28 18.65 1.09
CA SER A 124 11.23 19.03 -0.32
C SER A 124 10.32 18.14 -1.17
N VAL A 125 10.23 16.85 -0.83
CA VAL A 125 9.29 15.94 -1.47
C VAL A 125 7.86 16.28 -1.05
N ALA A 126 7.61 16.49 0.23
CA ALA A 126 6.28 16.77 0.75
C ALA A 126 5.72 18.12 0.28
N ASP A 127 6.57 19.16 0.19
CA ASP A 127 6.20 20.49 -0.31
C ASP A 127 5.70 20.45 -1.76
N ARG A 128 6.22 19.51 -2.56
CA ARG A 128 6.01 19.49 -4.01
C ARG A 128 5.16 18.33 -4.50
N SER A 129 4.96 17.31 -3.67
CA SER A 129 4.15 16.13 -4.04
C SER A 129 2.68 16.51 -4.17
N PRO A 130 2.03 16.16 -5.30
CA PRO A 130 0.59 16.35 -5.46
C PRO A 130 -0.24 15.39 -4.60
N LEU A 131 0.41 14.35 -4.03
CA LEU A 131 -0.22 13.33 -3.19
C LEU A 131 0.33 13.36 -1.77
N PRO A 132 -0.48 12.97 -0.77
CA PRO A 132 -0.01 12.80 0.60
C PRO A 132 1.17 11.82 0.70
N VAL A 133 2.15 12.15 1.54
CA VAL A 133 3.40 11.41 1.71
C VAL A 133 3.34 10.53 2.96
N ILE A 134 3.73 9.28 2.79
CA ILE A 134 3.99 8.32 3.87
C ILE A 134 5.50 8.10 3.92
N LEU A 135 6.12 8.40 5.04
CA LEU A 135 7.54 8.12 5.27
C LEU A 135 7.77 6.61 5.28
N TYR A 136 8.93 6.16 4.81
CA TYR A 136 9.26 4.73 4.81
C TYR A 136 10.57 4.47 5.51
N ASN A 137 10.50 4.01 6.76
CA ASN A 137 11.64 3.51 7.53
C ASN A 137 11.85 2.03 7.25
N ILE A 138 12.95 1.68 6.57
CA ILE A 138 13.30 0.30 6.23
C ILE A 138 14.82 0.07 6.37
N PRO A 139 15.35 0.01 7.61
CA PRO A 139 16.78 -0.05 7.87
C PRO A 139 17.46 -1.33 7.32
N ARG A 140 16.66 -2.34 6.96
CA ARG A 140 17.18 -3.55 6.30
C ARG A 140 17.77 -3.28 4.90
N PHE A 141 17.17 -2.37 4.13
CA PHE A 141 17.57 -2.06 2.75
C PHE A 141 18.16 -0.66 2.59
N VAL A 142 17.89 0.22 3.53
CA VAL A 142 18.37 1.60 3.55
C VAL A 142 19.28 1.76 4.76
N PRO A 143 20.59 2.01 4.60
CA PRO A 143 21.53 2.12 5.72
C PRO A 143 21.35 3.44 6.50
N TYR A 144 20.10 3.82 6.75
CA TYR A 144 19.70 4.98 7.54
C TYR A 144 18.37 4.70 8.23
N LYS A 145 18.41 4.56 9.55
CA LYS A 145 17.19 4.49 10.37
C LYS A 145 16.71 5.92 10.62
N ILE A 146 15.47 6.23 10.27
CA ILE A 146 14.90 7.57 10.51
C ILE A 146 14.74 7.76 12.02
N PRO A 147 15.39 8.77 12.64
CA PRO A 147 15.25 9.02 14.08
C PRO A 147 13.79 9.39 14.45
N VAL A 148 13.36 8.95 15.63
CA VAL A 148 12.00 9.22 16.14
C VAL A 148 11.72 10.71 16.22
N GLU A 149 12.70 11.49 16.65
CA GLU A 149 12.62 12.95 16.78
C GLU A 149 12.42 13.63 15.41
N MET A 150 13.08 13.12 14.38
CA MET A 150 12.89 13.61 13.00
C MET A 150 11.48 13.31 12.50
N VAL A 151 10.95 12.11 12.80
CA VAL A 151 9.56 11.77 12.43
C VAL A 151 8.59 12.67 13.16
N ALA A 152 8.80 12.94 14.46
CA ALA A 152 7.98 13.85 15.23
C ALA A 152 7.95 15.26 14.62
N GLU A 153 9.10 15.77 14.18
CA GLU A 153 9.20 17.06 13.48
C GLU A 153 8.47 17.03 12.11
N LEU A 154 8.73 16.01 11.29
CA LEU A 154 8.12 15.87 9.98
C LEU A 154 6.60 15.63 10.04
N ALA A 155 6.08 15.07 11.14
CA ALA A 155 4.64 14.85 11.35
C ALA A 155 3.83 16.15 11.41
N HIS A 156 4.48 17.31 11.64
CA HIS A 156 3.84 18.62 11.58
C HIS A 156 3.65 19.14 10.15
N HIS A 157 4.29 18.54 9.17
CA HIS A 157 4.13 18.94 7.77
C HIS A 157 2.73 18.55 7.25
N PRO A 158 1.96 19.46 6.63
CA PRO A 158 0.57 19.20 6.25
C PRO A 158 0.41 18.03 5.27
N ASN A 159 1.40 17.79 4.40
CA ASN A 159 1.36 16.74 3.38
C ASN A 159 2.08 15.44 3.80
N ILE A 160 2.65 15.34 5.00
CA ILE A 160 3.20 14.09 5.55
C ILE A 160 2.17 13.50 6.50
N ILE A 161 1.51 12.41 6.09
CA ILE A 161 0.33 11.89 6.79
C ILE A 161 0.59 10.68 7.68
N GLY A 162 1.76 10.08 7.56
CA GLY A 162 2.09 8.88 8.33
C GLY A 162 3.47 8.32 8.04
N ILE A 163 3.78 7.21 8.67
CA ILE A 163 5.00 6.44 8.48
C ILE A 163 4.71 4.94 8.42
N LYS A 164 5.36 4.24 7.48
CA LYS A 164 5.54 2.79 7.52
C LYS A 164 6.87 2.49 8.20
N ASP A 165 6.82 1.84 9.37
CA ASP A 165 8.02 1.37 10.05
C ASP A 165 8.23 -0.13 9.82
N SER A 166 9.28 -0.47 9.07
CA SER A 166 9.70 -1.84 8.76
C SER A 166 10.99 -2.23 9.50
N SER A 167 11.29 -1.58 10.63
CA SER A 167 12.42 -1.97 11.48
C SER A 167 12.20 -3.33 12.17
N GLY A 168 10.95 -3.70 12.43
CA GLY A 168 10.59 -4.86 13.26
C GLY A 168 10.83 -4.63 14.75
N ASP A 169 11.26 -3.43 15.13
CA ASP A 169 11.55 -3.02 16.51
C ASP A 169 10.28 -2.43 17.15
N PHE A 170 9.68 -3.17 18.07
CA PHE A 170 8.46 -2.75 18.76
C PHE A 170 8.67 -1.49 19.61
N ASN A 171 9.85 -1.33 20.23
CA ASN A 171 10.16 -0.15 21.03
C ASN A 171 10.25 1.10 20.12
N ASN A 172 10.85 0.96 18.94
CA ASN A 172 10.87 2.05 17.95
C ASN A 172 9.46 2.43 17.50
N LEU A 173 8.60 1.43 17.23
CA LEU A 173 7.22 1.67 16.81
C LEU A 173 6.41 2.41 17.88
N THR A 174 6.50 1.97 19.14
CA THR A 174 5.79 2.62 20.26
C THR A 174 6.30 4.04 20.52
N ALA A 175 7.61 4.28 20.39
CA ALA A 175 8.18 5.61 20.45
C ALA A 175 7.65 6.53 19.33
N LEU A 176 7.55 6.02 18.09
CA LEU A 176 6.94 6.76 16.97
C LEU A 176 5.48 7.13 17.26
N ILE A 177 4.69 6.20 17.79
CA ILE A 177 3.28 6.47 18.16
C ILE A 177 3.21 7.54 19.22
N ALA A 178 4.00 7.41 20.30
CA ALA A 178 3.97 8.33 21.44
C ALA A 178 4.40 9.76 21.03
N THR A 179 5.45 9.90 20.24
CA THR A 179 5.99 11.22 19.88
C THR A 179 5.17 11.93 18.81
N THR A 180 4.39 11.21 18.01
CA THR A 180 3.55 11.79 16.95
C THR A 180 2.09 11.98 17.36
N GLN A 181 1.68 11.57 18.58
CA GLN A 181 0.29 11.70 19.05
C GLN A 181 -0.23 13.15 19.08
N ASN A 182 0.68 14.13 19.29
CA ASN A 182 0.38 15.55 19.33
C ASN A 182 0.55 16.26 17.98
N ALA A 183 0.85 15.53 16.91
CA ALA A 183 0.93 16.10 15.56
C ALA A 183 -0.45 16.67 15.15
N PRO A 184 -0.48 17.71 14.30
CA PRO A 184 -1.73 18.32 13.85
C PRO A 184 -2.70 17.28 13.27
N ARG A 185 -3.96 17.33 13.73
CA ARG A 185 -5.02 16.48 13.16
C ARG A 185 -5.48 17.05 11.84
N ARG A 186 -5.95 16.15 10.97
CA ARG A 186 -6.43 16.47 9.62
C ARG A 186 -7.85 15.96 9.45
N THR A 187 -8.72 16.81 8.92
CA THR A 187 -10.05 16.39 8.51
C THR A 187 -9.94 15.56 7.22
N VAL A 188 -10.42 14.34 7.26
CA VAL A 188 -10.48 13.44 6.10
C VAL A 188 -11.91 13.02 5.80
N THR A 189 -12.21 12.81 4.53
CA THR A 189 -13.50 12.27 4.10
C THR A 189 -13.46 10.75 4.16
N VAL A 190 -14.49 10.14 4.76
CA VAL A 190 -14.64 8.69 4.90
C VAL A 190 -16.05 8.27 4.49
N THR A 191 -16.24 7.00 4.15
CA THR A 191 -17.56 6.42 3.91
C THR A 191 -18.09 5.74 5.19
N PRO A 192 -19.41 5.53 5.32
CA PRO A 192 -19.95 4.77 6.46
C PRO A 192 -19.53 3.30 6.49
N VAL A 193 -19.28 2.71 5.32
CA VAL A 193 -18.96 1.28 5.16
C VAL A 193 -17.46 1.07 4.96
N PHE A 194 -16.86 1.87 4.08
CA PHE A 194 -15.42 1.85 3.82
C PHE A 194 -14.82 3.09 4.45
N GLU A 195 -13.84 2.92 5.29
CA GLU A 195 -13.31 4.02 6.07
C GLU A 195 -12.66 5.11 5.20
N ALA A 196 -11.96 4.75 4.12
CA ALA A 196 -11.31 5.70 3.22
C ALA A 196 -12.13 6.04 1.98
N VAL A 197 -12.16 7.30 1.58
CA VAL A 197 -12.63 7.75 0.25
C VAL A 197 -11.40 7.90 -0.64
N THR A 198 -11.34 7.11 -1.71
CA THR A 198 -10.21 7.11 -2.66
C THR A 198 -10.42 8.09 -3.80
N ALA A 199 -9.34 8.46 -4.48
CA ALA A 199 -9.38 9.29 -5.68
C ALA A 199 -10.23 8.64 -6.81
N ARG A 200 -10.29 7.30 -6.86
CA ARG A 200 -11.05 6.56 -7.85
C ARG A 200 -12.55 6.49 -7.55
N MET A 201 -12.96 6.58 -6.28
CA MET A 201 -14.36 6.71 -5.89
C MET A 201 -14.94 8.09 -6.24
N LEU A 202 -14.08 9.10 -6.30
CA LEU A 202 -14.42 10.47 -6.67
C LEU A 202 -14.33 10.70 -8.19
N LYS A 203 -14.26 9.64 -9.01
CA LYS A 203 -14.36 9.82 -10.46
C LYS A 203 -15.52 10.78 -10.78
N PRO A 204 -15.28 11.81 -11.59
CA PRO A 204 -16.40 12.47 -12.25
C PRO A 204 -17.13 11.35 -12.99
N THR A 205 -18.36 11.10 -12.68
CA THR A 205 -19.26 10.40 -13.61
C THR A 205 -18.97 11.03 -14.97
N ALA A 206 -18.55 10.23 -15.96
CA ALA A 206 -18.22 10.72 -17.30
C ALA A 206 -19.26 11.77 -17.63
N ALA A 207 -18.81 12.98 -18.01
CA ALA A 207 -19.61 14.18 -18.09
C ALA A 207 -21.04 13.79 -18.42
N GLN A 208 -21.97 14.09 -17.52
CA GLN A 208 -23.37 14.00 -17.91
C GLN A 208 -23.42 14.83 -19.19
N PRO A 209 -23.84 14.25 -20.33
CA PRO A 209 -24.17 15.10 -21.46
C PRO A 209 -25.07 16.17 -20.86
N ASP A 210 -24.68 17.44 -21.06
CA ASP A 210 -25.38 18.64 -20.56
C ASP A 210 -26.84 18.34 -20.35
N GLN A 211 -27.29 18.61 -19.12
CA GLN A 211 -28.67 18.48 -18.65
C GLN A 211 -29.60 17.90 -19.72
N ALA A 212 -29.87 16.59 -19.62
CA ALA A 212 -30.85 16.01 -20.51
C ALA A 212 -32.10 16.90 -20.39
N THR A 213 -32.28 17.78 -21.35
CA THR A 213 -33.49 18.52 -21.54
C THR A 213 -34.53 17.43 -21.68
N PHE A 214 -35.45 17.31 -20.73
CA PHE A 214 -36.57 16.40 -20.82
C PHE A 214 -37.37 16.80 -22.07
N VAL A 215 -37.11 16.13 -23.19
CA VAL A 215 -37.92 16.25 -24.37
C VAL A 215 -39.19 15.46 -24.06
N ALA A 216 -40.34 16.10 -24.14
CA ALA A 216 -41.59 15.42 -23.90
C ALA A 216 -41.72 14.23 -24.86
N ALA A 217 -42.21 13.08 -24.37
CA ALA A 217 -42.34 11.85 -25.17
C ALA A 217 -43.13 12.04 -26.46
N SER A 218 -43.92 13.12 -26.57
CA SER A 218 -44.62 13.54 -27.78
C SER A 218 -43.74 14.00 -28.94
N ASP A 219 -42.48 14.41 -28.62
CA ASP A 219 -41.55 14.96 -29.62
C ASP A 219 -40.61 13.91 -30.20
N LEU A 220 -40.70 12.66 -29.71
CA LEU A 220 -39.94 11.49 -30.17
C LEU A 220 -40.77 10.61 -31.11
N ALA A 221 -41.33 11.18 -32.14
CA ALA A 221 -42.00 10.40 -33.17
C ALA A 221 -40.97 9.54 -33.92
N GLY A 222 -40.83 8.26 -33.54
CA GLY A 222 -40.17 7.23 -34.36
C GLY A 222 -38.90 6.59 -33.79
N GLY A 223 -38.47 6.87 -32.57
CA GLY A 223 -37.30 6.20 -31.97
C GLY A 223 -37.64 5.36 -30.72
N THR A 224 -37.09 4.18 -30.58
CA THR A 224 -37.11 3.41 -29.32
C THR A 224 -36.53 4.25 -28.20
N ALA A 225 -37.35 4.67 -27.25
CA ALA A 225 -36.90 5.40 -26.07
C ALA A 225 -35.94 4.51 -25.28
N VAL A 226 -34.63 4.79 -25.32
CA VAL A 226 -33.68 4.19 -24.40
C VAL A 226 -33.89 4.88 -23.05
N ALA A 227 -34.49 4.17 -22.11
CA ALA A 227 -34.64 4.65 -20.75
C ALA A 227 -33.25 5.04 -20.22
N ALA A 228 -33.03 6.31 -19.92
CA ALA A 228 -31.80 6.74 -19.26
C ALA A 228 -31.69 5.99 -17.94
N ALA A 229 -30.58 5.30 -17.74
CA ALA A 229 -30.31 4.63 -16.48
C ALA A 229 -30.42 5.66 -15.32
N PRO A 230 -31.06 5.31 -14.20
CA PRO A 230 -31.17 6.23 -13.08
C PRO A 230 -29.76 6.67 -12.65
N PRO A 231 -29.57 7.93 -12.24
CA PRO A 231 -28.29 8.43 -11.82
C PRO A 231 -27.75 7.55 -10.70
N ALA A 232 -26.46 7.17 -10.81
CA ALA A 232 -25.82 6.37 -9.77
C ALA A 232 -26.01 7.07 -8.42
N PRO A 233 -26.33 6.32 -7.33
CA PRO A 233 -26.55 6.93 -6.03
C PRO A 233 -25.30 7.68 -5.59
N ALA A 234 -25.47 8.92 -5.12
CA ALA A 234 -24.38 9.74 -4.64
C ALA A 234 -23.64 9.03 -3.48
N LEU A 235 -22.33 9.03 -3.51
CA LEU A 235 -21.50 8.44 -2.46
C LEU A 235 -21.81 9.13 -1.12
N LYS A 236 -22.34 8.38 -0.15
CA LYS A 236 -22.56 8.91 1.20
C LYS A 236 -21.21 9.02 1.90
N THR A 237 -20.89 10.19 2.40
CA THR A 237 -19.62 10.47 3.07
C THR A 237 -19.85 11.16 4.41
N ARG A 238 -18.87 11.06 5.30
CA ARG A 238 -18.74 11.83 6.54
C ARG A 238 -17.30 12.33 6.68
N THR A 239 -17.07 13.25 7.57
CA THR A 239 -15.72 13.71 7.94
C THR A 239 -15.23 12.99 9.20
N ARG A 240 -13.92 12.79 9.29
CA ARG A 240 -13.25 12.25 10.47
C ARG A 240 -11.95 13.01 10.72
N GLU A 241 -11.65 13.30 12.00
CA GLU A 241 -10.36 13.86 12.40
C GLU A 241 -9.34 12.75 12.60
N VAL A 242 -8.20 12.84 11.87
CA VAL A 242 -7.13 11.82 11.88
C VAL A 242 -5.80 12.50 12.21
N GLY A 243 -5.08 11.94 13.16
CA GLY A 243 -3.71 12.36 13.49
C GLY A 243 -2.68 11.81 12.51
N PHE A 244 -1.40 11.84 12.91
CA PHE A 244 -0.33 11.16 12.17
C PHE A 244 -0.49 9.64 12.29
N GLN A 245 -0.40 8.92 11.18
CA GLN A 245 -0.74 7.50 11.12
C GLN A 245 0.54 6.65 11.07
N VAL A 246 0.78 5.88 12.14
CA VAL A 246 1.91 4.94 12.22
C VAL A 246 1.44 3.55 11.79
N LEU A 247 2.14 2.92 10.85
CA LEU A 247 1.85 1.56 10.37
C LEU A 247 3.08 0.69 10.53
N THR A 248 2.91 -0.54 11.04
CA THR A 248 3.99 -1.51 11.05
C THR A 248 4.19 -2.13 9.66
N GLY A 249 5.46 -2.37 9.31
CA GLY A 249 5.84 -3.17 8.13
C GLY A 249 6.16 -4.63 8.46
N SER A 250 6.05 -5.02 9.72
CA SER A 250 6.41 -6.35 10.22
C SER A 250 5.17 -7.18 10.57
N ALA A 251 5.00 -8.31 9.88
CA ALA A 251 3.91 -9.24 10.17
C ALA A 251 4.04 -9.87 11.57
N ALA A 252 5.26 -10.00 12.08
CA ALA A 252 5.53 -10.62 13.38
C ALA A 252 4.99 -9.84 14.58
N ILE A 253 4.86 -8.51 14.45
CA ILE A 253 4.41 -7.63 15.54
C ILE A 253 3.09 -6.92 15.21
N THR A 254 2.31 -7.43 14.24
CA THR A 254 1.09 -6.75 13.78
C THR A 254 0.10 -6.55 14.91
N LEU A 255 -0.22 -7.59 15.69
CA LEU A 255 -1.15 -7.47 16.82
C LEU A 255 -0.66 -6.49 17.87
N ALA A 256 0.58 -6.65 18.33
CA ALA A 256 1.17 -5.75 19.34
C ALA A 256 1.20 -4.29 18.86
N ALA A 257 1.46 -4.07 17.56
CA ALA A 257 1.42 -2.73 16.98
C ALA A 257 0.01 -2.12 17.02
N LEU A 258 -1.03 -2.90 16.70
CA LEU A 258 -2.42 -2.46 16.77
C LEU A 258 -2.84 -2.14 18.21
N GLU A 259 -2.46 -2.98 19.18
CA GLU A 259 -2.71 -2.78 20.61
C GLU A 259 -2.01 -1.52 21.13
N ALA A 260 -0.82 -1.21 20.62
CA ALA A 260 -0.09 0.01 20.94
C ALA A 260 -0.65 1.29 20.28
N GLY A 261 -1.64 1.18 19.40
CA GLY A 261 -2.30 2.31 18.72
C GLY A 261 -1.79 2.60 17.30
N ALA A 262 -1.11 1.65 16.64
CA ALA A 262 -0.83 1.78 15.23
C ALA A 262 -2.14 1.81 14.41
N ALA A 263 -2.17 2.62 13.35
CA ALA A 263 -3.33 2.72 12.47
C ALA A 263 -3.58 1.42 11.65
N GLY A 264 -2.55 0.59 11.52
CA GLY A 264 -2.64 -0.63 10.74
C GLY A 264 -1.26 -1.20 10.40
N ALA A 265 -1.21 -1.98 9.31
CA ALA A 265 0.02 -2.60 8.85
C ALA A 265 0.13 -2.61 7.32
N ILE A 266 1.35 -2.45 6.81
CA ILE A 266 1.70 -2.57 5.38
C ILE A 266 2.67 -3.74 5.23
N LEU A 267 2.15 -4.91 4.86
CA LEU A 267 2.86 -6.17 4.99
C LEU A 267 3.27 -6.78 3.65
N GLY A 268 4.54 -7.20 3.55
CA GLY A 268 4.99 -8.06 2.45
C GLY A 268 4.34 -9.44 2.49
N PHE A 269 4.09 -9.99 3.70
CA PHE A 269 3.42 -11.27 3.87
C PHE A 269 1.95 -11.24 3.38
N ALA A 270 1.28 -10.09 3.45
CA ALA A 270 -0.08 -9.95 2.93
C ALA A 270 -0.16 -10.05 1.39
N ALA A 271 0.96 -10.00 0.67
CA ALA A 271 0.97 -10.30 -0.76
C ALA A 271 0.67 -11.78 -1.06
N CYS A 272 1.12 -12.70 -0.22
CA CYS A 272 0.87 -14.12 -0.40
C CYS A 272 -0.25 -14.68 0.50
N ALA A 273 -0.55 -14.03 1.64
CA ALA A 273 -1.53 -14.48 2.61
C ALA A 273 -2.40 -13.31 3.15
N PRO A 274 -3.14 -12.60 2.27
CA PRO A 274 -3.92 -11.43 2.66
C PRO A 274 -4.98 -11.75 3.71
N GLN A 275 -5.71 -12.86 3.57
CA GLN A 275 -6.76 -13.24 4.51
C GLN A 275 -6.18 -13.49 5.92
N ALA A 276 -5.08 -14.23 6.03
CA ALA A 276 -4.47 -14.52 7.31
C ALA A 276 -4.03 -13.26 8.07
N CYS A 277 -3.55 -12.23 7.34
CA CYS A 277 -3.22 -10.94 7.93
C CYS A 277 -4.47 -10.17 8.36
N GLN A 278 -5.54 -10.23 7.57
CA GLN A 278 -6.81 -9.57 7.88
C GLN A 278 -7.51 -10.19 9.10
N GLU A 279 -7.42 -11.50 9.27
CA GLU A 279 -8.01 -12.20 10.43
C GLU A 279 -7.46 -11.66 11.76
N ILE A 280 -6.18 -11.23 11.80
CA ILE A 280 -5.59 -10.59 12.99
C ILE A 280 -6.27 -9.25 13.25
N TYR A 281 -6.39 -8.42 12.21
CA TYR A 281 -6.97 -7.09 12.33
C TYR A 281 -8.43 -7.13 12.76
N PHE A 282 -9.25 -8.01 12.18
CA PHE A 282 -10.66 -8.14 12.55
C PHE A 282 -10.84 -8.68 13.96
N ALA A 283 -10.11 -9.73 14.35
CA ALA A 283 -10.18 -10.24 15.71
C ALA A 283 -9.79 -9.18 16.75
N TRP A 284 -8.74 -8.37 16.46
CA TRP A 284 -8.38 -7.23 17.29
C TRP A 284 -9.49 -6.17 17.33
N LYS A 285 -10.07 -5.82 16.18
CA LYS A 285 -11.13 -4.81 16.05
C LYS A 285 -12.42 -5.23 16.77
N ASP A 286 -12.73 -6.52 16.76
CA ASP A 286 -13.86 -7.12 17.44
C ASP A 286 -13.59 -7.36 18.95
N HIS A 287 -12.40 -6.93 19.44
CA HIS A 287 -11.95 -7.09 20.82
C HIS A 287 -11.82 -8.56 21.28
N ASP A 288 -11.70 -9.51 20.36
CA ASP A 288 -11.40 -10.91 20.68
C ASP A 288 -9.88 -11.12 20.77
N GLN A 289 -9.34 -10.79 21.93
CA GLN A 289 -7.89 -10.86 22.19
C GLN A 289 -7.32 -12.27 22.01
N LYS A 290 -8.08 -13.31 22.43
CA LYS A 290 -7.63 -14.69 22.29
C LYS A 290 -7.52 -15.08 20.83
N LEU A 291 -8.56 -14.82 20.04
CA LEU A 291 -8.57 -15.11 18.61
C LEU A 291 -7.46 -14.31 17.89
N ALA A 292 -7.29 -13.03 18.23
CA ALA A 292 -6.24 -12.21 17.64
C ALA A 292 -4.83 -12.76 17.89
N ALA A 293 -4.55 -13.22 19.13
CA ALA A 293 -3.30 -13.86 19.48
C ALA A 293 -3.08 -15.18 18.73
N ASP A 294 -4.11 -16.04 18.63
CA ASP A 294 -4.06 -17.29 17.89
C ASP A 294 -3.79 -17.04 16.39
N LYS A 295 -4.43 -16.03 15.78
CA LYS A 295 -4.20 -15.64 14.38
C LYS A 295 -2.81 -15.07 14.16
N GLN A 296 -2.30 -14.25 15.08
CA GLN A 296 -0.94 -13.72 15.03
C GLN A 296 0.08 -14.86 15.11
N GLN A 297 -0.06 -15.78 16.05
CA GLN A 297 0.83 -16.93 16.23
C GLN A 297 0.88 -17.82 14.99
N ARG A 298 -0.28 -18.03 14.34
CA ARG A 298 -0.40 -18.86 13.14
C ARG A 298 0.49 -18.41 11.99
N ILE A 299 0.69 -17.09 11.80
CA ILE A 299 1.50 -16.56 10.69
C ILE A 299 2.96 -16.33 11.04
N LEU A 300 3.34 -16.43 12.31
CA LEU A 300 4.65 -15.96 12.79
C LEU A 300 5.81 -16.66 12.08
N ALA A 301 5.86 -17.98 12.10
CA ALA A 301 6.95 -18.76 11.49
C ALA A 301 7.00 -18.56 9.97
N ALA A 302 5.84 -18.60 9.29
CA ALA A 302 5.75 -18.43 7.85
C ALA A 302 6.20 -17.02 7.41
N SER A 303 5.74 -15.98 8.11
CA SER A 303 6.11 -14.60 7.78
C SER A 303 7.59 -14.32 8.02
N GLN A 304 8.16 -14.86 9.10
CA GLN A 304 9.59 -14.74 9.38
C GLN A 304 10.43 -15.39 8.29
N ARG A 305 10.14 -16.65 7.96
CA ARG A 305 10.93 -17.40 6.98
C ARG A 305 10.76 -16.84 5.56
N ILE A 306 9.53 -16.61 5.13
CA ILE A 306 9.22 -16.22 3.74
C ILE A 306 9.67 -14.78 3.46
N VAL A 307 9.36 -13.82 4.36
CA VAL A 307 9.62 -12.40 4.09
C VAL A 307 11.00 -11.98 4.58
N ASN A 308 11.37 -12.35 5.82
CA ASN A 308 12.60 -11.83 6.41
C ASN A 308 13.84 -12.63 6.01
N GLU A 309 13.75 -13.93 5.77
CA GLU A 309 14.92 -14.75 5.47
C GLU A 309 15.05 -15.03 3.96
N LEU A 310 13.97 -15.51 3.30
CA LEU A 310 13.97 -15.81 1.87
C LEU A 310 13.72 -14.58 0.98
N GLY A 311 13.17 -13.51 1.56
CA GLY A 311 13.00 -12.23 0.88
C GLY A 311 12.02 -12.27 -0.29
N ILE A 312 12.30 -11.49 -1.34
CA ILE A 312 11.41 -11.30 -2.49
C ILE A 312 11.08 -12.62 -3.18
N ASN A 313 12.06 -13.48 -3.39
CA ASN A 313 11.84 -14.80 -4.01
C ASN A 313 10.94 -15.70 -3.16
N GLY A 314 11.08 -15.64 -1.81
CA GLY A 314 10.19 -16.33 -0.89
C GLY A 314 8.75 -15.86 -1.02
N VAL A 315 8.54 -14.55 -1.03
CA VAL A 315 7.20 -13.96 -1.19
C VAL A 315 6.59 -14.31 -2.56
N LYS A 316 7.37 -14.24 -3.64
CA LYS A 316 6.89 -14.58 -4.99
C LYS A 316 6.47 -16.05 -5.08
N TYR A 317 7.29 -16.97 -4.58
CA TYR A 317 6.93 -18.39 -4.57
C TYR A 317 5.69 -18.66 -3.69
N ALA A 318 5.61 -18.03 -2.54
CA ALA A 318 4.44 -18.09 -1.68
C ALA A 318 3.17 -17.55 -2.35
N CYS A 319 3.30 -16.51 -3.19
CA CYS A 319 2.21 -16.01 -4.03
C CYS A 319 1.74 -17.08 -5.03
N ASP A 320 2.67 -17.73 -5.74
CA ASP A 320 2.34 -18.81 -6.68
C ASP A 320 1.63 -19.97 -5.98
N PHE A 321 2.10 -20.37 -4.80
CA PHE A 321 1.50 -21.44 -4.00
C PHE A 321 0.08 -21.11 -3.53
N ASN A 322 -0.19 -19.86 -3.16
CA ASN A 322 -1.50 -19.40 -2.69
C ASN A 322 -2.40 -18.85 -3.82
N GLY A 323 -2.03 -19.08 -5.09
CA GLY A 323 -2.88 -18.83 -6.25
C GLY A 323 -2.85 -17.40 -6.77
N TYR A 324 -1.88 -16.59 -6.35
CA TYR A 324 -1.47 -15.38 -7.05
C TYR A 324 -0.39 -15.75 -8.07
N TYR A 325 0.04 -14.82 -8.88
CA TYR A 325 1.19 -15.00 -9.74
C TYR A 325 2.39 -14.23 -9.18
N GLY A 326 3.34 -14.93 -8.57
CA GLY A 326 4.60 -14.36 -8.10
C GLY A 326 5.61 -14.22 -9.23
N GLY A 327 5.82 -15.30 -9.96
CA GLY A 327 6.74 -15.37 -11.09
C GLY A 327 8.21 -15.29 -10.66
N TYR A 328 9.04 -14.81 -11.56
CA TYR A 328 10.47 -14.67 -11.35
C TYR A 328 10.78 -13.32 -10.70
N ALA A 329 11.81 -13.28 -9.84
CA ALA A 329 12.45 -12.01 -9.47
C ALA A 329 13.45 -11.60 -10.54
N ARG A 330 13.71 -10.30 -10.68
CA ARG A 330 14.78 -9.82 -11.56
C ARG A 330 16.14 -10.20 -11.02
N ARG A 331 17.06 -10.51 -11.90
CA ARG A 331 18.47 -10.67 -11.54
C ARG A 331 19.06 -9.33 -11.06
N PRO A 332 19.96 -9.34 -10.05
CA PRO A 332 20.74 -10.51 -9.59
C PRO A 332 20.07 -11.38 -8.50
N LEU A 333 18.77 -11.22 -8.21
CA LEU A 333 18.09 -12.05 -7.23
C LEU A 333 17.96 -13.49 -7.75
N LEU A 334 18.62 -14.43 -7.06
CA LEU A 334 18.67 -15.84 -7.48
C LEU A 334 17.40 -16.59 -7.07
N PRO A 335 16.90 -17.51 -7.92
CA PRO A 335 15.70 -18.30 -7.62
C PRO A 335 15.91 -19.22 -6.40
N LEU A 336 14.81 -19.58 -5.74
CA LEU A 336 14.81 -20.53 -4.63
C LEU A 336 15.20 -21.94 -5.10
N VAL A 337 15.93 -22.66 -4.24
CA VAL A 337 16.19 -24.08 -4.43
C VAL A 337 14.99 -24.93 -4.01
N ALA A 338 14.95 -26.21 -4.45
CA ALA A 338 13.80 -27.11 -4.23
C ALA A 338 13.43 -27.27 -2.74
N SER A 339 14.43 -27.40 -1.85
CA SER A 339 14.18 -27.54 -0.41
C SER A 339 13.51 -26.30 0.21
N GLN A 340 13.89 -25.09 -0.23
CA GLN A 340 13.26 -23.84 0.22
C GLN A 340 11.80 -23.73 -0.24
N LYS A 341 11.50 -24.21 -1.44
CA LYS A 341 10.14 -24.28 -1.98
C LYS A 341 9.26 -25.21 -1.15
N GLN A 342 9.74 -26.43 -0.87
CA GLN A 342 9.04 -27.40 -0.01
C GLN A 342 8.80 -26.88 1.41
N GLU A 343 9.76 -26.14 1.96
CA GLU A 343 9.64 -25.50 3.26
C GLU A 343 8.49 -24.46 3.24
N ILE A 344 8.44 -23.58 2.22
CA ILE A 344 7.36 -22.61 2.05
C ILE A 344 5.99 -23.31 1.96
N GLU A 345 5.88 -24.37 1.16
CA GLU A 345 4.65 -25.14 1.02
C GLU A 345 4.18 -25.71 2.37
N SER A 346 5.11 -26.25 3.17
CA SER A 346 4.82 -26.78 4.50
C SER A 346 4.36 -25.68 5.45
N LEU A 347 5.02 -24.52 5.46
CA LEU A 347 4.65 -23.37 6.29
C LEU A 347 3.30 -22.76 5.92
N LEU A 348 2.89 -22.84 4.65
CA LEU A 348 1.64 -22.29 4.15
C LEU A 348 0.49 -23.31 4.10
N ALA A 349 0.72 -24.58 4.45
CA ALA A 349 -0.29 -25.63 4.34
C ALA A 349 -1.62 -25.28 5.04
N ASN A 350 -1.54 -24.58 6.18
CA ASN A 350 -2.69 -24.13 6.96
C ASN A 350 -2.95 -22.62 6.84
N ILE A 351 -2.27 -21.90 5.92
CA ILE A 351 -2.36 -20.45 5.73
C ILE A 351 -2.80 -20.17 4.28
N ARG A 352 -3.67 -20.97 3.74
CA ARG A 352 -4.22 -20.77 2.39
C ARG A 352 -5.36 -19.74 2.44
N ASN A 353 -5.48 -19.00 1.34
CA ASN A 353 -6.59 -18.07 1.08
C ASN A 353 -7.76 -18.82 0.41
#